data_56c58d70b44e0709a9b9e98917be8cf6
#
_entry.id   56c58d70b44e0709a9b9e98917be8cf6
#
_cell.length_a   1.000
_cell.length_b   1.000
_cell.length_c   1.000
_cell.angle_alpha   90.00
_cell.angle_beta   90.00
_cell.angle_gamma   90.00
#
_symmetry.space_group_name_H-M   'P 1'
#
loop_
_entity.id
_entity.type
_entity.pdbx_description
1 polymer ?
#
loop_
_entity_poly.entity_id
_entity_poly.type
_entity_poly.pdbx_seq_one_letter_code
_entity_poly.pdbx_strand_id
1 'polypeptide(L)'
;SFGKNGYAELKISKSGNAEVSFYNLNPKKSELLFRKTVLGTEEKTSKDYPKNFSEYTKASVYDSSMTKKSKLYEFLWGKHYRDYYSKKIDVKNLALDTLFGGVKPDRAGGGHQTKSLRLETKTGNEYVIRALKKSGVRFLQAVAFKNQYVVDDFDGSYADKFLLDFYTTSHPYTPLAIGEMSDKLGIRHTTPELFYIPKQKTLKNFNETFGDELYYLEDRPMKTEENPNKVIGTDEVILNLAKDEKYKMDEKAWIKARLFDMLIGDWDRHHDQWKFEAKKENGDVIYSPIPKDRDQAFSKYDGLILSLVMRIPDLRHMQGFDNKIRDIKWFNREPYPLDLAFTKNSSEKDWLEVADFIQNNLTENDIRKAFEN
;
A
#
# COMPACT_ATOMS: atom_id res chain seq x y z
N SER A 1 -2.58 -25.04 -7.65
CA SER A 1 -1.76 -26.23 -8.02
C SER A 1 -2.64 -27.44 -7.96
N PHE A 2 -2.86 -28.11 -9.09
CA PHE A 2 -3.68 -29.34 -9.16
C PHE A 2 -2.96 -30.58 -8.60
N GLY A 3 -1.81 -30.41 -7.95
CA GLY A 3 -1.09 -31.47 -7.24
C GLY A 3 -0.58 -32.64 -8.09
N LYS A 4 -0.62 -32.50 -9.43
CA LYS A 4 -0.21 -33.52 -10.40
C LYS A 4 0.68 -32.91 -11.46
N ASN A 5 1.54 -33.70 -12.08
CA ASN A 5 2.36 -33.26 -13.20
C ASN A 5 1.47 -32.86 -14.37
N GLY A 6 1.73 -31.72 -14.96
CA GLY A 6 0.93 -31.18 -16.07
C GLY A 6 1.72 -30.16 -16.88
N TYR A 7 1.11 -29.64 -17.94
CA TYR A 7 1.64 -28.56 -18.74
C TYR A 7 0.54 -27.56 -19.09
N ALA A 8 0.96 -26.33 -19.42
CA ALA A 8 0.06 -25.30 -19.95
C ALA A 8 0.38 -25.06 -21.43
N GLU A 9 -0.65 -24.92 -22.24
CA GLU A 9 -0.56 -24.51 -23.65
C GLU A 9 -1.12 -23.10 -23.76
N LEU A 10 -0.36 -22.20 -24.40
CA LEU A 10 -0.79 -20.84 -24.71
C LEU A 10 -0.90 -20.70 -26.23
N LYS A 11 -2.10 -20.40 -26.74
CA LYS A 11 -2.35 -20.07 -28.15
C LYS A 11 -2.71 -18.60 -28.24
N ILE A 12 -1.95 -17.85 -29.04
CA ILE A 12 -2.23 -16.43 -29.32
C ILE A 12 -2.64 -16.30 -30.78
N SER A 13 -3.83 -15.73 -31.00
CA SER A 13 -4.33 -15.46 -32.37
C SER A 13 -3.71 -14.17 -32.93
N LYS A 14 -3.82 -13.98 -34.23
CA LYS A 14 -3.41 -12.73 -34.89
C LYS A 14 -4.22 -11.51 -34.42
N SER A 15 -5.41 -11.72 -33.88
CA SER A 15 -6.25 -10.66 -33.28
C SER A 15 -5.89 -10.33 -31.83
N GLY A 16 -4.82 -10.93 -31.26
CA GLY A 16 -4.41 -10.72 -29.88
C GLY A 16 -5.19 -11.53 -28.85
N ASN A 17 -6.17 -12.35 -29.25
CA ASN A 17 -6.86 -13.25 -28.33
C ASN A 17 -5.90 -14.34 -27.86
N ALA A 18 -5.84 -14.61 -26.57
CA ALA A 18 -5.04 -15.65 -25.99
C ALA A 18 -5.94 -16.76 -25.40
N GLU A 19 -5.66 -18.00 -25.73
CA GLU A 19 -6.26 -19.18 -25.10
C GLU A 19 -5.21 -19.87 -24.24
N VAL A 20 -5.46 -19.98 -22.95
CA VAL A 20 -4.61 -20.75 -22.01
C VAL A 20 -5.33 -22.03 -21.64
N SER A 21 -4.68 -23.16 -21.88
CA SER A 21 -5.21 -24.50 -21.55
C SER A 21 -4.24 -25.20 -20.61
N PHE A 22 -4.74 -25.76 -19.53
CA PHE A 22 -3.97 -26.58 -18.59
C PHE A 22 -4.33 -28.03 -18.74
N TYR A 23 -3.32 -28.89 -18.88
CA TYR A 23 -3.47 -30.32 -19.06
C TYR A 23 -2.80 -31.09 -17.91
N ASN A 24 -3.45 -32.14 -17.47
CA ASN A 24 -2.84 -33.14 -16.59
C ASN A 24 -2.08 -34.18 -17.41
N LEU A 25 -0.88 -34.54 -16.98
CA LEU A 25 -0.14 -35.66 -17.54
C LEU A 25 -0.56 -36.97 -16.84
N ASN A 26 -1.38 -37.74 -17.52
CA ASN A 26 -1.63 -39.11 -17.14
C ASN A 26 -0.78 -40.04 -18.04
N PRO A 27 -0.18 -41.14 -17.53
CA PRO A 27 0.69 -42.02 -18.35
C PRO A 27 0.08 -42.53 -19.66
N LYS A 28 -1.23 -42.46 -19.82
CA LYS A 28 -1.91 -42.95 -21.04
C LYS A 28 -2.61 -41.88 -21.89
N LYS A 29 -2.82 -40.65 -21.35
CA LYS A 29 -3.52 -39.56 -22.08
C LYS A 29 -3.39 -38.24 -21.33
N SER A 30 -3.16 -37.13 -22.08
CA SER A 30 -3.28 -35.78 -21.52
C SER A 30 -4.77 -35.42 -21.40
N GLU A 31 -5.20 -34.99 -20.23
CA GLU A 31 -6.56 -34.58 -19.95
C GLU A 31 -6.62 -33.06 -19.74
N LEU A 32 -7.50 -32.38 -20.47
CA LEU A 32 -7.75 -30.96 -20.29
C LEU A 32 -8.43 -30.72 -18.94
N LEU A 33 -7.75 -29.97 -18.06
CA LEU A 33 -8.28 -29.62 -16.73
C LEU A 33 -9.01 -28.29 -16.74
N PHE A 34 -8.50 -27.35 -17.51
CA PHE A 34 -9.03 -25.98 -17.51
C PHE A 34 -8.64 -25.28 -18.82
N ARG A 35 -9.55 -24.46 -19.33
CA ARG A 35 -9.30 -23.59 -20.48
C ARG A 35 -9.88 -22.21 -20.20
N LYS A 36 -9.09 -21.16 -20.44
CA LYS A 36 -9.57 -19.78 -20.38
C LYS A 36 -9.17 -19.05 -21.67
N THR A 37 -10.14 -18.42 -22.29
CA THR A 37 -9.88 -17.50 -23.40
C THR A 37 -9.83 -16.08 -22.86
N VAL A 38 -8.72 -15.41 -23.08
CA VAL A 38 -8.58 -13.99 -22.82
C VAL A 38 -8.76 -13.31 -24.18
N LEU A 39 -9.85 -12.60 -24.35
CA LEU A 39 -10.07 -11.81 -25.55
C LEU A 39 -9.04 -10.68 -25.58
N GLY A 40 -8.34 -10.54 -26.69
CA GLY A 40 -7.55 -9.34 -26.94
C GLY A 40 -8.54 -8.16 -26.90
N THR A 41 -8.34 -7.25 -25.98
CA THR A 41 -9.05 -5.99 -26.04
C THR A 41 -8.66 -5.33 -27.36
N GLU A 42 -9.62 -5.09 -28.25
CA GLU A 42 -9.41 -4.11 -29.31
C GLU A 42 -8.89 -2.85 -28.60
N GLU A 43 -7.64 -2.46 -28.90
CA GLU A 43 -7.14 -1.18 -28.42
C GLU A 43 -8.13 -0.13 -28.91
N LYS A 44 -8.97 0.39 -28.00
CA LYS A 44 -9.64 1.66 -28.26
C LYS A 44 -8.50 2.58 -28.65
N THR A 45 -8.49 2.95 -29.93
CA THR A 45 -7.35 3.71 -30.45
C THR A 45 -7.19 4.91 -29.54
N SER A 46 -5.99 5.25 -29.14
CA SER A 46 -5.67 6.35 -28.20
C SER A 46 -6.24 7.73 -28.65
N LYS A 47 -6.93 7.76 -29.77
CA LYS A 47 -7.70 8.88 -30.28
C LYS A 47 -9.02 9.15 -29.55
N ASP A 48 -9.59 8.14 -28.90
CA ASP A 48 -10.93 8.20 -28.30
C ASP A 48 -10.93 8.77 -26.87
N TYR A 49 -9.76 9.01 -26.27
CA TYR A 49 -9.66 9.57 -24.94
C TYR A 49 -9.33 11.06 -24.95
N PRO A 50 -9.92 11.87 -24.04
CA PRO A 50 -9.68 13.31 -23.99
C PRO A 50 -8.21 13.63 -23.72
N LYS A 51 -7.75 14.72 -24.32
CA LYS A 51 -6.45 15.33 -24.01
C LYS A 51 -6.59 16.42 -22.95
N ASN A 52 -7.75 17.10 -22.94
CA ASN A 52 -8.03 18.21 -22.05
C ASN A 52 -9.21 17.85 -21.16
N PHE A 53 -9.12 18.18 -19.90
CA PHE A 53 -10.15 18.01 -18.88
C PHE A 53 -10.07 19.18 -17.89
N SER A 54 -11.09 19.34 -17.04
CA SER A 54 -11.13 20.38 -16.01
C SER A 54 -9.92 20.26 -15.07
N GLU A 55 -9.54 21.36 -14.44
CA GLU A 55 -8.44 21.34 -13.47
C GLU A 55 -8.81 20.52 -12.22
N TYR A 56 -10.06 20.56 -11.79
CA TYR A 56 -10.57 19.86 -10.61
C TYR A 56 -11.78 19.00 -10.95
N THR A 57 -11.95 17.93 -10.19
CA THR A 57 -13.10 17.02 -10.26
C THR A 57 -13.62 16.74 -8.85
N LYS A 58 -14.95 16.63 -8.69
CA LYS A 58 -15.56 16.14 -7.46
C LYS A 58 -15.61 14.62 -7.47
N ALA A 59 -14.80 13.98 -6.63
CA ALA A 59 -14.69 12.52 -6.58
C ALA A 59 -14.77 12.00 -5.15
N SER A 60 -15.11 10.73 -5.01
CA SER A 60 -15.05 9.95 -3.78
C SER A 60 -14.38 8.60 -4.04
N VAL A 61 -13.88 7.94 -3.00
CA VAL A 61 -13.23 6.63 -3.14
C VAL A 61 -14.23 5.56 -3.55
N TYR A 62 -15.39 5.54 -2.86
CA TYR A 62 -16.50 4.63 -3.16
C TYR A 62 -17.78 5.42 -3.40
N ASP A 63 -18.71 4.79 -4.13
CA ASP A 63 -20.08 5.29 -4.18
C ASP A 63 -20.75 5.15 -2.81
N SER A 64 -21.67 6.09 -2.49
CA SER A 64 -22.38 6.10 -1.21
C SER A 64 -23.23 4.84 -0.97
N SER A 65 -23.69 4.18 -2.03
CA SER A 65 -24.41 2.90 -1.94
C SER A 65 -23.55 1.77 -1.37
N MET A 66 -22.24 1.83 -1.56
CA MET A 66 -21.30 0.83 -1.05
C MET A 66 -20.99 1.02 0.44
N THR A 67 -21.00 2.25 0.93
CA THR A 67 -20.58 2.62 2.29
C THR A 67 -21.73 2.76 3.26
N LYS A 68 -22.95 3.08 2.79
CA LYS A 68 -24.11 3.30 3.65
C LYS A 68 -24.58 1.97 4.25
N LYS A 69 -24.68 1.92 5.58
CA LYS A 69 -25.11 0.76 6.35
C LYS A 69 -26.31 1.12 7.25
N SER A 70 -27.03 0.11 7.74
CA SER A 70 -28.08 0.31 8.74
C SER A 70 -27.48 0.62 10.11
N LYS A 71 -28.23 1.31 10.97
CA LYS A 71 -27.79 1.60 12.35
C LYS A 71 -27.47 0.34 13.15
N LEU A 72 -28.23 -0.76 12.94
CA LEU A 72 -27.95 -2.05 13.57
C LEU A 72 -26.61 -2.63 13.08
N TYR A 73 -26.33 -2.53 11.78
CA TYR A 73 -25.05 -2.97 11.22
C TYR A 73 -23.89 -2.15 11.80
N GLU A 74 -24.03 -0.84 11.88
CA GLU A 74 -23.00 0.03 12.47
C GLU A 74 -22.77 -0.24 13.96
N PHE A 75 -23.83 -0.55 14.71
CA PHE A 75 -23.70 -0.98 16.11
C PHE A 75 -22.90 -2.27 16.27
N LEU A 76 -23.16 -3.27 15.41
CA LEU A 76 -22.51 -4.58 15.49
C LEU A 76 -21.08 -4.56 14.91
N TRP A 77 -20.92 -3.97 13.73
CA TRP A 77 -19.68 -4.02 12.95
C TRP A 77 -18.87 -2.72 12.98
N GLY A 78 -19.40 -1.66 13.55
CA GLY A 78 -18.78 -0.36 13.68
C GLY A 78 -19.23 0.66 12.64
N LYS A 79 -19.00 1.93 12.93
CA LYS A 79 -19.25 3.04 12.01
C LYS A 79 -18.03 3.26 11.09
N HIS A 80 -16.83 3.03 11.62
CA HIS A 80 -15.56 3.22 10.92
C HIS A 80 -15.39 4.62 10.29
N TYR A 81 -14.70 4.69 9.16
CA TYR A 81 -14.52 5.89 8.35
C TYR A 81 -15.37 5.90 7.07
N ARG A 82 -16.50 5.15 7.03
CA ARG A 82 -17.34 4.98 5.83
C ARG A 82 -17.74 6.29 5.19
N ASP A 83 -18.09 7.32 6.00
CA ASP A 83 -18.50 8.62 5.51
C ASP A 83 -17.38 9.30 4.68
N TYR A 84 -16.12 9.15 5.10
CA TYR A 84 -14.97 9.71 4.37
C TYR A 84 -14.72 9.03 3.04
N TYR A 85 -15.01 7.73 2.93
CA TYR A 85 -14.88 7.00 1.67
C TYR A 85 -15.89 7.41 0.61
N SER A 86 -17.08 7.85 1.01
CA SER A 86 -18.15 8.27 0.09
C SER A 86 -18.33 9.78 -0.02
N LYS A 87 -17.63 10.55 0.82
CA LYS A 87 -17.66 12.00 0.73
C LYS A 87 -16.97 12.46 -0.56
N LYS A 88 -17.70 13.21 -1.38
CA LYS A 88 -17.11 13.85 -2.57
C LYS A 88 -16.28 15.05 -2.13
N ILE A 89 -15.03 15.06 -2.57
CA ILE A 89 -14.06 16.13 -2.33
C ILE A 89 -13.64 16.74 -3.66
N ASP A 90 -13.26 18.00 -3.68
CA ASP A 90 -12.66 18.64 -4.84
C ASP A 90 -11.19 18.22 -4.92
N VAL A 91 -10.81 17.55 -6.02
CA VAL A 91 -9.47 17.01 -6.21
C VAL A 91 -8.91 17.44 -7.55
N LYS A 92 -7.64 17.78 -7.57
CA LYS A 92 -6.93 18.16 -8.79
C LYS A 92 -6.83 16.98 -9.76
N ASN A 93 -7.12 17.23 -11.02
CA ASN A 93 -6.94 16.25 -12.09
C ASN A 93 -5.47 16.16 -12.49
N LEU A 94 -4.96 14.94 -12.65
CA LEU A 94 -3.59 14.68 -13.03
C LEU A 94 -3.46 14.42 -14.53
N ALA A 95 -2.88 15.38 -15.24
CA ALA A 95 -2.51 15.24 -16.64
C ALA A 95 -1.14 14.59 -16.77
N LEU A 96 -1.08 13.34 -17.22
CA LEU A 96 0.18 12.58 -17.30
C LEU A 96 1.10 13.07 -18.42
N ASP A 97 0.56 13.73 -19.44
CA ASP A 97 1.33 14.29 -20.54
C ASP A 97 2.13 15.56 -20.18
N THR A 98 1.71 16.26 -19.12
CA THR A 98 2.36 17.46 -18.60
C THR A 98 3.09 17.25 -17.28
N LEU A 99 2.71 16.22 -16.52
CA LEU A 99 3.35 15.89 -15.24
C LEU A 99 4.87 15.71 -15.43
N PHE A 100 5.68 16.47 -14.71
CA PHE A 100 7.16 16.44 -14.78
C PHE A 100 7.72 16.50 -16.22
N GLY A 101 7.07 17.27 -17.10
CA GLY A 101 7.43 17.35 -18.52
C GLY A 101 6.98 16.16 -19.35
N GLY A 102 6.06 15.38 -18.83
CA GLY A 102 5.42 14.22 -19.44
C GLY A 102 5.97 12.88 -18.93
N VAL A 103 5.08 12.07 -18.38
CA VAL A 103 5.39 10.72 -17.88
C VAL A 103 4.75 9.65 -18.76
N LYS A 104 5.35 8.46 -18.77
CA LYS A 104 4.83 7.29 -19.47
C LYS A 104 4.42 6.23 -18.44
N PRO A 105 3.21 5.64 -18.56
CA PRO A 105 2.89 4.42 -17.85
C PRO A 105 3.84 3.30 -18.27
N ASP A 106 4.49 2.66 -17.30
CA ASP A 106 5.43 1.55 -17.52
C ASP A 106 4.72 0.23 -17.29
N ARG A 107 4.40 -0.09 -16.03
CA ARG A 107 3.79 -1.37 -15.68
C ARG A 107 2.80 -1.25 -14.53
N ALA A 108 1.73 -2.02 -14.64
CA ALA A 108 0.81 -2.24 -13.54
C ALA A 108 1.49 -3.08 -12.46
N GLY A 109 1.23 -2.73 -11.23
CA GLY A 109 1.66 -3.44 -10.05
C GLY A 109 0.56 -3.36 -9.00
N GLY A 110 0.91 -3.63 -7.79
CA GLY A 110 0.03 -3.59 -6.64
C GLY A 110 0.17 -4.87 -5.85
N GLY A 111 0.15 -4.72 -4.55
CA GLY A 111 0.14 -5.81 -3.60
C GLY A 111 -1.23 -6.50 -3.55
N HIS A 112 -1.50 -7.12 -2.41
CA HIS A 112 -2.68 -7.97 -2.20
C HIS A 112 -4.01 -7.20 -2.21
N GLN A 113 -4.03 -5.88 -2.07
CA GLN A 113 -5.26 -5.12 -1.85
C GLN A 113 -5.45 -3.95 -2.83
N THR A 114 -4.36 -3.29 -3.23
CA THR A 114 -4.39 -2.01 -3.94
C THR A 114 -3.71 -2.13 -5.29
N LYS A 115 -4.34 -1.60 -6.35
CA LYS A 115 -3.69 -1.48 -7.65
C LYS A 115 -2.75 -0.29 -7.68
N SER A 116 -1.63 -0.43 -8.36
CA SER A 116 -0.68 0.65 -8.61
C SER A 116 -0.19 0.63 -10.04
N LEU A 117 0.23 1.79 -10.55
CA LEU A 117 0.82 1.93 -11.86
C LEU A 117 2.12 2.71 -11.74
N ARG A 118 3.19 2.16 -12.27
CA ARG A 118 4.46 2.86 -12.36
C ARG A 118 4.45 3.84 -13.51
N LEU A 119 4.99 5.01 -13.25
CA LEU A 119 5.16 6.09 -14.21
C LEU A 119 6.65 6.41 -14.30
N GLU A 120 7.14 6.58 -15.53
CA GLU A 120 8.52 6.94 -15.81
C GLU A 120 8.59 8.30 -16.50
N THR A 121 9.47 9.17 -16.03
CA THR A 121 9.77 10.44 -16.69
C THR A 121 10.72 10.23 -17.87
N LYS A 122 10.88 11.24 -18.70
CA LYS A 122 11.88 11.23 -19.80
C LYS A 122 13.32 11.14 -19.29
N THR A 123 13.57 11.54 -18.05
CA THR A 123 14.88 11.51 -17.38
C THR A 123 15.15 10.22 -16.63
N GLY A 124 14.20 9.25 -16.65
CA GLY A 124 14.33 7.97 -15.98
C GLY A 124 13.93 7.96 -14.50
N ASN A 125 13.40 9.06 -13.96
CA ASN A 125 12.85 9.07 -12.60
C ASN A 125 11.53 8.29 -12.58
N GLU A 126 11.36 7.46 -11.57
CA GLU A 126 10.18 6.63 -11.39
C GLU A 126 9.25 7.20 -10.31
N TYR A 127 7.98 7.22 -10.63
CA TYR A 127 6.89 7.53 -9.71
C TYR A 127 5.92 6.35 -9.67
N VAL A 128 5.06 6.32 -8.68
CA VAL A 128 3.98 5.35 -8.58
C VAL A 128 2.67 6.06 -8.25
N ILE A 129 1.63 5.74 -9.01
CA ILE A 129 0.27 6.06 -8.58
C ILE A 129 -0.32 4.83 -7.90
N ARG A 130 -0.91 5.05 -6.73
CA ARG A 130 -1.49 4.02 -5.88
C ARG A 130 -2.96 4.33 -5.64
N ALA A 131 -3.86 3.43 -6.01
CA ALA A 131 -5.30 3.66 -5.86
C ALA A 131 -5.70 3.73 -4.38
N LEU A 132 -6.60 4.66 -4.04
CA LEU A 132 -7.24 4.67 -2.72
C LEU A 132 -8.26 3.53 -2.62
N LYS A 133 -8.88 3.17 -3.75
CA LYS A 133 -9.84 2.08 -3.80
C LYS A 133 -9.14 0.73 -3.64
N LYS A 134 -9.52 0.01 -2.61
CA LYS A 134 -9.02 -1.35 -2.31
C LYS A 134 -9.97 -2.40 -2.91
N SER A 135 -9.48 -3.61 -3.15
CA SER A 135 -10.23 -4.74 -3.68
C SER A 135 -10.22 -5.90 -2.70
N GLY A 136 -11.38 -6.28 -2.18
CA GLY A 136 -11.54 -7.43 -1.32
C GLY A 136 -11.18 -8.73 -2.02
N VAL A 137 -11.54 -8.84 -3.29
CA VAL A 137 -11.25 -10.02 -4.12
C VAL A 137 -9.75 -10.24 -4.29
N ARG A 138 -8.97 -9.18 -4.51
CA ARG A 138 -7.51 -9.28 -4.58
C ARG A 138 -6.90 -9.76 -3.26
N PHE A 139 -7.45 -9.30 -2.14
CA PHE A 139 -7.02 -9.76 -0.82
C PHE A 139 -7.32 -11.26 -0.62
N LEU A 140 -8.54 -11.72 -0.94
CA LEU A 140 -8.90 -13.13 -0.88
C LEU A 140 -7.99 -13.99 -1.76
N GLN A 141 -7.73 -13.55 -3.00
CA GLN A 141 -6.81 -14.23 -3.91
C GLN A 141 -5.42 -14.39 -3.30
N ALA A 142 -4.90 -13.34 -2.69
CA ALA A 142 -3.54 -13.33 -2.19
C ALA A 142 -3.36 -14.10 -0.87
N VAL A 143 -4.35 -14.07 0.01
CA VAL A 143 -4.24 -14.59 1.38
C VAL A 143 -4.86 -15.99 1.50
N ALA A 144 -6.10 -16.13 1.03
CA ALA A 144 -6.87 -17.37 1.22
C ALA A 144 -6.71 -18.36 0.05
N PHE A 145 -6.58 -17.87 -1.18
CA PHE A 145 -6.58 -18.66 -2.40
C PHE A 145 -5.29 -18.53 -3.21
N LYS A 146 -4.15 -18.57 -2.55
CA LYS A 146 -2.82 -18.40 -3.17
C LYS A 146 -2.58 -19.30 -4.39
N ASN A 147 -3.16 -20.48 -4.41
CA ASN A 147 -2.94 -21.51 -5.42
C ASN A 147 -4.14 -21.71 -6.36
N GLN A 148 -5.20 -20.93 -6.22
CA GLN A 148 -6.43 -21.06 -7.02
C GLN A 148 -6.90 -19.67 -7.44
N TYR A 149 -7.14 -19.46 -8.75
CA TYR A 149 -7.66 -18.19 -9.24
C TYR A 149 -9.15 -18.08 -8.92
N VAL A 150 -9.55 -17.04 -8.20
CA VAL A 150 -10.92 -16.86 -7.70
C VAL A 150 -11.49 -15.46 -7.96
N VAL A 151 -10.75 -14.60 -8.64
CA VAL A 151 -11.13 -13.18 -8.81
C VAL A 151 -12.51 -13.05 -9.46
N ASP A 152 -12.77 -13.81 -10.52
CA ASP A 152 -14.02 -13.73 -11.26
C ASP A 152 -15.21 -14.33 -10.48
N ASP A 153 -14.96 -15.22 -9.52
CA ASP A 153 -16.00 -15.92 -8.75
C ASP A 153 -16.50 -15.11 -7.53
N PHE A 154 -15.67 -14.19 -7.02
CA PHE A 154 -15.95 -13.46 -5.79
C PHE A 154 -16.26 -11.98 -6.00
N ASP A 155 -16.07 -11.45 -7.23
CA ASP A 155 -16.36 -10.05 -7.52
C ASP A 155 -17.85 -9.72 -7.28
N GLY A 156 -18.12 -8.71 -6.44
CA GLY A 156 -19.45 -8.32 -6.02
C GLY A 156 -20.17 -9.28 -5.08
N SER A 157 -19.49 -10.36 -4.63
CA SER A 157 -20.03 -11.33 -3.64
C SER A 157 -20.23 -10.69 -2.25
N TYR A 158 -20.90 -11.41 -1.35
CA TYR A 158 -21.00 -10.98 0.06
C TYR A 158 -19.64 -10.92 0.74
N ALA A 159 -18.70 -11.80 0.39
CA ALA A 159 -17.35 -11.81 0.92
C ALA A 159 -16.57 -10.56 0.47
N ASP A 160 -16.66 -10.18 -0.80
CA ASP A 160 -16.08 -8.97 -1.34
C ASP A 160 -16.66 -7.72 -0.64
N LYS A 161 -17.98 -7.62 -0.52
CA LYS A 161 -18.66 -6.51 0.17
C LYS A 161 -18.27 -6.41 1.65
N PHE A 162 -18.09 -7.54 2.34
CA PHE A 162 -17.64 -7.56 3.73
C PHE A 162 -16.20 -7.08 3.86
N LEU A 163 -15.31 -7.52 2.97
CA LEU A 163 -13.91 -7.08 2.95
C LEU A 163 -13.77 -5.60 2.59
N LEU A 164 -14.57 -5.12 1.62
CA LEU A 164 -14.61 -3.69 1.29
C LEU A 164 -15.08 -2.86 2.51
N ASP A 165 -16.05 -3.37 3.25
CA ASP A 165 -16.49 -2.72 4.48
C ASP A 165 -15.40 -2.71 5.55
N PHE A 166 -14.67 -3.82 5.71
CA PHE A 166 -13.54 -3.91 6.62
C PHE A 166 -12.43 -2.90 6.27
N TYR A 167 -12.16 -2.61 5.00
CA TYR A 167 -11.18 -1.59 4.62
C TYR A 167 -11.55 -0.19 5.08
N THR A 168 -12.83 0.08 5.35
CA THR A 168 -13.26 1.37 5.89
C THR A 168 -12.85 1.58 7.35
N THR A 169 -12.25 0.59 8.02
CA THR A 169 -11.62 0.73 9.34
C THR A 169 -10.39 1.63 9.30
N SER A 170 -9.71 1.73 8.16
CA SER A 170 -8.60 2.65 7.92
C SER A 170 -9.10 3.96 7.33
N HIS A 171 -8.51 5.08 7.71
CA HIS A 171 -8.91 6.39 7.17
C HIS A 171 -8.28 6.61 5.78
N PRO A 172 -9.06 6.93 4.73
CA PRO A 172 -8.56 6.95 3.36
C PRO A 172 -7.50 8.03 3.09
N TYR A 173 -7.47 9.11 3.87
CA TYR A 173 -6.59 10.28 3.66
C TYR A 173 -5.47 10.39 4.70
N THR A 174 -5.34 9.44 5.59
CA THR A 174 -4.27 9.40 6.61
C THR A 174 -2.85 9.59 6.06
N PRO A 175 -2.46 9.01 4.91
CA PRO A 175 -1.10 9.18 4.39
C PRO A 175 -0.67 10.63 4.19
N LEU A 176 -1.60 11.55 3.89
CA LEU A 176 -1.32 12.99 3.75
C LEU A 176 -0.87 13.60 5.08
N ALA A 177 -1.65 13.40 6.15
CA ALA A 177 -1.33 13.91 7.48
C ALA A 177 -0.04 13.29 8.06
N ILE A 178 0.21 12.01 7.80
CA ILE A 178 1.41 11.32 8.26
C ILE A 178 2.67 11.91 7.62
N GLY A 179 2.61 12.32 6.36
CA GLY A 179 3.72 12.99 5.68
C GLY A 179 4.18 14.22 6.44
N GLU A 180 3.27 15.15 6.72
CA GLU A 180 3.58 16.40 7.43
C GLU A 180 4.13 16.16 8.85
N MET A 181 3.55 15.20 9.59
CA MET A 181 4.06 14.84 10.91
C MET A 181 5.45 14.20 10.84
N SER A 182 5.73 13.41 9.80
CA SER A 182 7.03 12.78 9.57
C SER A 182 8.10 13.82 9.28
N ASP A 183 7.78 14.86 8.49
CA ASP A 183 8.69 15.99 8.20
C ASP A 183 9.08 16.74 9.48
N LYS A 184 8.12 16.99 10.37
CA LYS A 184 8.38 17.63 11.66
C LYS A 184 9.39 16.86 12.51
N LEU A 185 9.36 15.55 12.43
CA LEU A 185 10.26 14.67 13.20
C LEU A 185 11.56 14.32 12.43
N GLY A 186 11.70 14.75 11.18
CA GLY A 186 12.81 14.36 10.32
C GLY A 186 12.83 12.84 10.09
N ILE A 187 11.65 12.21 9.98
CA ILE A 187 11.52 10.81 9.58
C ILE A 187 11.40 10.79 8.06
N ARG A 188 12.28 10.06 7.40
CA ARG A 188 12.18 9.89 5.95
C ARG A 188 10.89 9.13 5.60
N HIS A 189 10.21 9.61 4.58
CA HIS A 189 8.97 9.00 4.09
C HIS A 189 8.79 9.32 2.61
N THR A 190 7.85 8.65 1.95
CA THR A 190 7.31 9.10 0.67
C THR A 190 6.31 10.22 0.94
N THR A 191 6.28 11.24 0.08
CA THR A 191 5.31 12.34 0.18
C THR A 191 4.16 12.07 -0.78
N PRO A 192 3.05 11.47 -0.32
CA PRO A 192 1.91 11.20 -1.18
C PRO A 192 1.17 12.51 -1.49
N GLU A 193 0.84 12.72 -2.76
CA GLU A 193 -0.07 13.77 -3.20
C GLU A 193 -1.35 13.16 -3.76
N LEU A 194 -2.51 13.74 -3.41
CA LEU A 194 -3.80 13.23 -3.83
C LEU A 194 -4.23 13.81 -5.17
N PHE A 195 -4.57 12.94 -6.13
CA PHE A 195 -5.06 13.30 -7.45
C PHE A 195 -6.24 12.45 -7.90
N TYR A 196 -7.07 13.01 -8.76
CA TYR A 196 -7.96 12.26 -9.61
C TYR A 196 -7.31 12.04 -10.98
N ILE A 197 -7.32 10.82 -11.47
CA ILE A 197 -6.77 10.51 -12.79
C ILE A 197 -7.90 10.22 -13.76
N PRO A 198 -8.30 11.17 -14.60
CA PRO A 198 -9.30 10.94 -15.61
C PRO A 198 -8.78 9.98 -16.69
N LYS A 199 -9.69 9.31 -17.41
CA LYS A 199 -9.32 8.60 -18.62
C LYS A 199 -8.68 9.58 -19.60
N GLN A 200 -7.50 9.26 -20.10
CA GLN A 200 -6.67 10.14 -20.92
C GLN A 200 -5.79 9.38 -21.90
N LYS A 201 -5.45 10.04 -23.01
CA LYS A 201 -4.66 9.42 -24.09
C LYS A 201 -3.35 8.79 -23.59
N THR A 202 -2.68 9.42 -22.62
CA THR A 202 -1.37 8.99 -22.09
C THR A 202 -1.45 7.68 -21.32
N LEU A 203 -2.60 7.33 -20.73
CA LEU A 203 -2.81 6.04 -20.05
C LEU A 203 -2.83 4.84 -21.01
N LYS A 204 -3.04 5.05 -22.32
CA LYS A 204 -3.09 3.96 -23.32
C LYS A 204 -4.04 2.83 -22.91
N ASN A 205 -3.55 1.59 -22.93
CA ASN A 205 -4.26 0.38 -22.52
C ASN A 205 -4.57 0.30 -21.00
N PHE A 206 -3.99 1.19 -20.20
CA PHE A 206 -4.29 1.26 -18.77
C PHE A 206 -5.57 2.05 -18.44
N ASN A 207 -6.21 2.70 -19.41
CA ASN A 207 -7.39 3.55 -19.18
C ASN A 207 -8.55 2.85 -18.48
N GLU A 208 -8.89 1.62 -18.88
CA GLU A 208 -10.01 0.89 -18.27
C GLU A 208 -9.71 0.42 -16.85
N THR A 209 -8.43 0.24 -16.51
CA THR A 209 -8.02 -0.20 -15.18
C THR A 209 -7.72 0.95 -14.24
N PHE A 210 -7.15 2.04 -14.77
CA PHE A 210 -6.61 3.13 -13.94
C PHE A 210 -7.26 4.50 -14.20
N GLY A 211 -8.14 4.64 -15.17
CA GLY A 211 -8.86 5.87 -15.40
C GLY A 211 -10.06 6.07 -14.48
N ASP A 212 -10.43 7.34 -14.24
CA ASP A 212 -11.59 7.79 -13.49
C ASP A 212 -11.61 7.39 -12.00
N GLU A 213 -10.46 7.43 -11.33
CA GLU A 213 -10.35 7.13 -9.90
C GLU A 213 -9.38 8.07 -9.17
N LEU A 214 -9.42 8.00 -7.81
CA LEU A 214 -8.51 8.70 -6.91
C LEU A 214 -7.23 7.90 -6.67
N TYR A 215 -6.10 8.60 -6.71
CA TYR A 215 -4.76 8.03 -6.51
C TYR A 215 -3.91 8.92 -5.62
N TYR A 216 -3.03 8.28 -4.86
CA TYR A 216 -1.81 8.91 -4.39
C TYR A 216 -0.75 8.82 -5.46
N LEU A 217 -0.13 9.95 -5.79
CA LEU A 217 1.13 10.01 -6.51
C LEU A 217 2.25 10.04 -5.48
N GLU A 218 3.18 9.11 -5.59
CA GLU A 218 4.33 8.97 -4.69
C GLU A 218 5.61 8.89 -5.53
N ASP A 219 6.67 9.52 -5.05
CA ASP A 219 8.02 9.24 -5.51
C ASP A 219 8.43 7.82 -5.09
N ARG A 220 9.28 7.18 -5.88
CA ARG A 220 9.90 5.94 -5.45
C ARG A 220 11.26 6.26 -4.85
N PRO A 221 11.52 5.83 -3.61
CA PRO A 221 12.84 6.01 -3.01
C PRO A 221 13.85 5.13 -3.77
N MET A 222 14.50 5.74 -4.75
CA MET A 222 15.52 5.14 -5.59
C MET A 222 16.80 5.97 -5.53
N LYS A 223 17.90 5.38 -6.00
CA LYS A 223 19.09 6.14 -6.27
C LYS A 223 18.80 7.09 -7.44
N THR A 224 18.95 8.39 -7.21
CA THR A 224 18.83 9.44 -8.23
C THR A 224 20.12 10.25 -8.29
N GLU A 225 20.25 11.18 -9.25
CA GLU A 225 21.37 12.12 -9.26
C GLU A 225 21.36 13.03 -8.03
N GLU A 226 20.16 13.41 -7.55
CA GLU A 226 19.97 14.22 -6.34
C GLU A 226 20.21 13.43 -5.05
N ASN A 227 19.94 12.13 -5.08
CA ASN A 227 20.20 11.20 -3.97
C ASN A 227 21.04 10.00 -4.45
N PRO A 228 22.38 10.13 -4.44
CA PRO A 228 23.30 9.09 -4.92
C PRO A 228 23.37 7.87 -4.00
N ASN A 229 22.74 7.91 -2.83
CA ASN A 229 22.74 6.81 -1.89
C ASN A 229 21.89 5.64 -2.40
N LYS A 230 22.39 4.42 -2.21
CA LYS A 230 21.67 3.22 -2.59
C LYS A 230 20.48 3.00 -1.65
N VAL A 231 19.30 2.72 -2.22
CA VAL A 231 18.11 2.31 -1.46
C VAL A 231 17.89 0.80 -1.62
N ILE A 232 17.82 0.08 -0.49
CA ILE A 232 17.75 -1.38 -0.44
C ILE A 232 16.56 -1.87 0.40
N GLY A 233 16.24 -3.16 0.30
CA GLY A 233 15.19 -3.80 1.08
C GLY A 233 15.71 -4.36 2.40
N THR A 234 14.76 -4.75 3.26
CA THR A 234 15.02 -5.29 4.59
C THR A 234 15.92 -6.52 4.58
N ASP A 235 15.66 -7.47 3.66
CA ASP A 235 16.45 -8.71 3.57
C ASP A 235 17.92 -8.43 3.27
N GLU A 236 18.20 -7.50 2.33
CA GLU A 236 19.57 -7.12 1.98
C GLU A 236 20.27 -6.44 3.17
N VAL A 237 19.55 -5.62 3.96
CA VAL A 237 20.09 -5.00 5.18
C VAL A 237 20.47 -6.06 6.20
N ILE A 238 19.55 -6.98 6.52
CA ILE A 238 19.78 -8.06 7.50
C ILE A 238 21.00 -8.90 7.09
N LEU A 239 21.09 -9.30 5.82
CA LEU A 239 22.22 -10.07 5.30
C LEU A 239 23.54 -9.31 5.41
N ASN A 240 23.55 -8.00 5.13
CA ASN A 240 24.76 -7.19 5.20
C ASN A 240 25.20 -6.99 6.67
N LEU A 241 24.27 -6.68 7.57
CA LEU A 241 24.57 -6.55 9.02
C LEU A 241 25.14 -7.84 9.62
N ALA A 242 24.71 -9.00 9.13
CA ALA A 242 25.24 -10.30 9.57
C ALA A 242 26.61 -10.62 8.95
N LYS A 243 26.96 -10.01 7.82
CA LYS A 243 28.16 -10.35 7.04
C LYS A 243 29.44 -9.65 7.50
N ASP A 244 29.34 -8.37 7.90
CA ASP A 244 30.54 -7.57 8.17
C ASP A 244 30.17 -6.38 9.11
N GLU A 245 30.99 -6.12 10.11
CA GLU A 245 30.78 -5.06 11.12
C GLU A 245 30.80 -3.63 10.56
N LYS A 246 31.31 -3.43 9.33
CA LYS A 246 31.24 -2.14 8.66
C LYS A 246 29.81 -1.73 8.28
N TYR A 247 28.89 -2.68 8.22
CA TYR A 247 27.48 -2.40 8.00
C TYR A 247 26.79 -2.13 9.34
N LYS A 248 26.19 -0.97 9.46
CA LYS A 248 25.57 -0.50 10.70
C LYS A 248 24.18 0.01 10.47
N MET A 249 23.32 -0.12 11.47
CA MET A 249 22.01 0.50 11.49
C MET A 249 22.10 1.86 12.19
N ASP A 250 21.41 2.86 11.66
CA ASP A 250 21.08 4.08 12.38
C ASP A 250 19.97 3.75 13.40
N GLU A 251 20.39 3.24 14.56
CA GLU A 251 19.47 2.72 15.59
C GLU A 251 18.55 3.83 16.12
N LYS A 252 19.04 5.08 16.26
CA LYS A 252 18.21 6.21 16.72
C LYS A 252 17.13 6.58 15.68
N ALA A 253 17.46 6.56 14.40
CA ALA A 253 16.46 6.77 13.35
C ALA A 253 15.44 5.62 13.31
N TRP A 254 15.87 4.36 13.55
CA TRP A 254 14.95 3.23 13.66
C TRP A 254 14.00 3.41 14.84
N ILE A 255 14.52 3.67 16.05
CA ILE A 255 13.72 3.90 17.26
C ILE A 255 12.71 5.01 17.03
N LYS A 256 13.14 6.12 16.39
CA LYS A 256 12.26 7.25 16.08
C LYS A 256 11.11 6.85 15.17
N ALA A 257 11.38 6.11 14.10
CA ALA A 257 10.35 5.63 13.20
C ALA A 257 9.38 4.66 13.91
N ARG A 258 9.89 3.78 14.78
CA ARG A 258 9.07 2.82 15.53
C ARG A 258 8.19 3.49 16.60
N LEU A 259 8.73 4.46 17.35
CA LEU A 259 7.94 5.23 18.32
C LEU A 259 6.86 6.05 17.61
N PHE A 260 7.17 6.57 16.44
CA PHE A 260 6.16 7.27 15.63
C PHE A 260 5.07 6.32 15.13
N ASP A 261 5.40 5.10 14.67
CA ASP A 261 4.42 4.08 14.30
C ASP A 261 3.48 3.74 15.48
N MET A 262 4.05 3.63 16.70
CA MET A 262 3.25 3.41 17.92
C MET A 262 2.35 4.62 18.23
N LEU A 263 2.84 5.84 18.06
CA LEU A 263 2.10 7.08 18.30
C LEU A 263 0.88 7.21 17.39
N ILE A 264 1.02 6.86 16.11
CA ILE A 264 -0.08 6.91 15.14
C ILE A 264 -0.92 5.63 15.11
N GLY A 265 -0.57 4.62 15.91
CA GLY A 265 -1.30 3.35 16.00
C GLY A 265 -1.16 2.46 14.76
N ASP A 266 -0.06 2.59 14.01
CA ASP A 266 0.21 1.71 12.86
C ASP A 266 0.83 0.40 13.32
N TRP A 267 0.00 -0.64 13.38
CA TRP A 267 0.37 -1.98 13.83
C TRP A 267 0.94 -2.86 12.72
N ASP A 268 0.74 -2.52 11.43
CA ASP A 268 1.13 -3.35 10.28
C ASP A 268 2.56 -3.04 9.82
N ARG A 269 3.55 -3.28 10.70
CA ARG A 269 4.95 -2.91 10.48
C ARG A 269 5.86 -4.11 10.22
N HIS A 270 5.38 -5.05 9.36
CA HIS A 270 6.17 -6.21 8.95
C HIS A 270 7.36 -5.83 8.02
N HIS A 271 8.24 -6.77 7.73
CA HIS A 271 9.51 -6.54 7.04
C HIS A 271 9.39 -5.88 5.65
N ASP A 272 8.31 -6.11 4.91
CA ASP A 272 8.10 -5.51 3.59
C ASP A 272 7.73 -4.02 3.63
N GLN A 273 7.38 -3.50 4.81
CA GLN A 273 6.97 -2.11 5.02
C GLN A 273 8.16 -1.14 5.14
N TRP A 274 9.38 -1.61 4.84
CA TRP A 274 10.59 -0.84 5.02
C TRP A 274 11.46 -0.82 3.76
N LYS A 275 12.10 0.31 3.55
CA LYS A 275 13.29 0.48 2.72
C LYS A 275 14.36 1.14 3.56
N PHE A 276 15.59 1.08 3.08
CA PHE A 276 16.73 1.64 3.80
C PHE A 276 17.64 2.37 2.84
N GLU A 277 18.04 3.58 3.23
CA GLU A 277 19.09 4.31 2.55
C GLU A 277 20.44 3.86 3.09
N ALA A 278 21.34 3.52 2.19
CA ALA A 278 22.70 3.12 2.51
C ALA A 278 23.66 4.31 2.30
N LYS A 279 24.13 4.90 3.36
CA LYS A 279 25.10 6.02 3.32
C LYS A 279 26.50 5.55 3.71
N LYS A 280 27.53 5.94 2.96
CA LYS A 280 28.92 5.63 3.29
C LYS A 280 29.49 6.75 4.16
N GLU A 281 29.99 6.39 5.35
CA GLU A 281 30.62 7.32 6.28
C GLU A 281 31.86 6.67 6.90
N ASN A 282 33.03 7.30 6.77
CA ASN A 282 34.30 6.87 7.41
C ASN A 282 34.66 5.38 7.22
N GLY A 283 34.32 4.80 6.05
CA GLY A 283 34.56 3.39 5.76
C GLY A 283 33.42 2.45 6.13
N ASP A 284 32.47 2.91 6.93
CA ASP A 284 31.24 2.20 7.28
C ASP A 284 30.13 2.46 6.25
N VAL A 285 29.12 1.60 6.25
CA VAL A 285 27.85 1.77 5.54
C VAL A 285 26.73 1.81 6.56
N ILE A 286 26.12 2.99 6.71
CA ILE A 286 25.05 3.21 7.68
C ILE A 286 23.70 3.11 6.98
N TYR A 287 22.80 2.31 7.51
CA TYR A 287 21.44 2.11 7.01
C TYR A 287 20.45 2.95 7.80
N SER A 288 19.80 3.91 7.14
CA SER A 288 18.71 4.70 7.72
C SER A 288 17.36 4.23 7.21
N PRO A 289 16.36 4.01 8.07
CA PRO A 289 15.06 3.47 7.68
C PRO A 289 14.22 4.47 6.88
N ILE A 290 13.49 3.96 5.91
CA ILE A 290 12.45 4.65 5.14
C ILE A 290 11.17 3.85 5.30
N PRO A 291 10.30 4.21 6.26
CA PRO A 291 9.00 3.57 6.42
C PRO A 291 8.11 3.80 5.19
N LYS A 292 7.39 2.78 4.79
CA LYS A 292 6.37 2.83 3.73
C LYS A 292 5.01 2.40 4.27
N ASP A 293 3.97 2.66 3.49
CA ASP A 293 2.66 2.02 3.60
C ASP A 293 2.03 2.14 5.01
N ARG A 294 2.01 3.34 5.60
CA ARG A 294 1.39 3.64 6.90
C ARG A 294 -0.13 3.77 6.80
N ASP A 295 -0.77 2.89 6.03
CA ASP A 295 -2.20 2.95 5.76
C ASP A 295 -3.08 2.39 6.89
N GLN A 296 -2.49 1.73 7.89
CA GLN A 296 -3.17 1.24 9.08
C GLN A 296 -3.14 2.22 10.26
N ALA A 297 -2.46 3.35 10.12
CA ALA A 297 -2.47 4.40 11.13
C ALA A 297 -3.90 4.92 11.40
N PHE A 298 -4.18 5.25 12.65
CA PHE A 298 -5.48 5.73 13.14
C PHE A 298 -6.65 4.80 12.84
N SER A 299 -6.42 3.49 12.66
CA SER A 299 -7.47 2.51 12.37
C SER A 299 -8.53 2.44 13.46
N LYS A 300 -9.79 2.25 13.07
CA LYS A 300 -10.94 2.08 13.96
C LYS A 300 -11.52 0.69 13.82
N TYR A 301 -11.46 -0.08 14.88
CA TYR A 301 -12.17 -1.37 15.00
C TYR A 301 -13.33 -1.20 16.00
N ASP A 302 -14.17 -0.19 15.75
CA ASP A 302 -15.38 0.08 16.49
C ASP A 302 -16.49 -0.91 16.10
N GLY A 303 -17.46 -1.09 16.96
CA GLY A 303 -18.52 -2.08 16.82
C GLY A 303 -18.38 -3.26 17.77
N LEU A 304 -19.54 -3.75 18.26
CA LEU A 304 -19.57 -4.76 19.30
C LEU A 304 -18.90 -6.07 18.87
N ILE A 305 -19.27 -6.61 17.70
CA ILE A 305 -18.74 -7.89 17.22
C ILE A 305 -17.29 -7.73 16.78
N LEU A 306 -16.98 -6.70 16.01
CA LEU A 306 -15.64 -6.50 15.50
C LEU A 306 -14.62 -6.32 16.63
N SER A 307 -14.97 -5.57 17.67
CA SER A 307 -14.11 -5.38 18.84
C SER A 307 -13.80 -6.69 19.59
N LEU A 308 -14.70 -7.68 19.54
CA LEU A 308 -14.50 -9.02 20.09
C LEU A 308 -13.63 -9.87 19.15
N VAL A 309 -13.91 -9.81 17.84
CA VAL A 309 -13.13 -10.53 16.81
C VAL A 309 -11.66 -10.11 16.83
N MET A 310 -11.37 -8.82 17.02
CA MET A 310 -9.99 -8.31 17.13
C MET A 310 -9.25 -8.74 18.41
N ARG A 311 -9.85 -9.58 19.26
CA ARG A 311 -9.17 -10.19 20.43
C ARG A 311 -8.76 -11.65 20.21
N ILE A 312 -9.14 -12.24 19.08
CA ILE A 312 -8.70 -13.58 18.68
C ILE A 312 -7.18 -13.54 18.44
N PRO A 313 -6.42 -14.57 18.86
CA PRO A 313 -4.95 -14.56 18.79
C PRO A 313 -4.38 -14.12 17.44
N ASP A 314 -4.94 -14.60 16.32
CA ASP A 314 -4.44 -14.28 14.98
C ASP A 314 -4.68 -12.82 14.56
N LEU A 315 -5.67 -12.13 15.14
CA LEU A 315 -6.06 -10.76 14.83
C LEU A 315 -5.69 -9.77 15.95
N ARG A 316 -5.18 -10.24 17.07
CA ARG A 316 -4.96 -9.45 18.28
C ARG A 316 -3.91 -8.34 18.12
N HIS A 317 -3.01 -8.47 17.14
CA HIS A 317 -2.06 -7.43 16.77
C HIS A 317 -2.74 -6.22 16.10
N MET A 318 -3.86 -6.45 15.40
CA MET A 318 -4.67 -5.39 14.78
C MET A 318 -5.42 -4.64 15.86
N GLN A 319 -4.85 -3.55 16.35
CA GLN A 319 -5.45 -2.74 17.42
C GLN A 319 -5.93 -1.40 16.85
N GLY A 320 -7.15 -1.02 17.24
CA GLY A 320 -7.69 0.29 16.91
C GLY A 320 -6.90 1.39 17.61
N PHE A 321 -6.80 2.53 16.96
CA PHE A 321 -6.20 3.74 17.53
C PHE A 321 -7.01 4.25 18.71
N ASP A 322 -6.35 4.48 19.84
CA ASP A 322 -6.92 4.97 21.08
C ASP A 322 -5.87 5.79 21.84
N ASN A 323 -6.25 6.42 22.95
CA ASN A 323 -5.35 7.17 23.83
C ASN A 323 -4.23 6.34 24.46
N LYS A 324 -4.29 5.02 24.34
CA LYS A 324 -3.25 4.07 24.74
C LYS A 324 -3.29 2.80 23.87
N ILE A 325 -2.15 2.18 23.65
CA ILE A 325 -2.07 0.86 23.05
C ILE A 325 -2.62 -0.16 24.05
N ARG A 326 -3.66 -0.90 23.65
CA ARG A 326 -4.35 -1.88 24.50
C ARG A 326 -3.42 -3.01 24.97
N ASP A 327 -2.59 -3.52 24.07
CA ASP A 327 -1.66 -4.63 24.32
C ASP A 327 -0.38 -4.41 23.53
N ILE A 328 0.62 -3.84 24.18
CA ILE A 328 1.89 -3.45 23.56
C ILE A 328 2.64 -4.63 22.95
N LYS A 329 2.57 -5.82 23.59
CA LYS A 329 3.23 -7.02 23.12
C LYS A 329 2.66 -7.50 21.78
N TRP A 330 1.33 -7.56 21.68
CA TRP A 330 0.67 -7.97 20.44
C TRP A 330 0.75 -6.90 19.36
N PHE A 331 0.67 -5.62 19.71
CA PHE A 331 0.85 -4.52 18.77
C PHE A 331 2.22 -4.59 18.06
N ASN A 332 3.27 -4.92 18.80
CA ASN A 332 4.62 -5.03 18.27
C ASN A 332 4.99 -6.43 17.75
N ARG A 333 4.04 -7.34 17.59
CA ARG A 333 4.33 -8.72 17.14
C ARG A 333 5.07 -8.77 15.81
N GLU A 334 4.57 -8.02 14.81
CA GLU A 334 5.13 -8.05 13.45
C GLU A 334 6.52 -7.37 13.36
N PRO A 335 6.75 -6.18 13.94
CA PRO A 335 8.06 -5.53 13.88
C PRO A 335 9.08 -6.09 14.88
N TYR A 336 8.69 -6.89 15.88
CA TYR A 336 9.57 -7.36 16.94
C TYR A 336 10.90 -7.99 16.49
N PRO A 337 10.91 -8.88 15.45
CA PRO A 337 12.18 -9.43 14.96
C PRO A 337 13.14 -8.37 14.41
N LEU A 338 12.58 -7.33 13.76
CA LEU A 338 13.36 -6.21 13.23
C LEU A 338 13.84 -5.29 14.36
N ASP A 339 12.98 -5.01 15.34
CA ASP A 339 13.36 -4.22 16.50
C ASP A 339 14.57 -4.84 17.21
N LEU A 340 14.57 -6.18 17.45
CA LEU A 340 15.72 -6.90 18.01
C LEU A 340 16.97 -6.81 17.14
N ALA A 341 16.82 -6.95 15.83
CA ALA A 341 17.96 -6.94 14.91
C ALA A 341 18.60 -5.54 14.77
N PHE A 342 17.78 -4.49 14.85
CA PHE A 342 18.17 -3.13 14.48
C PHE A 342 18.41 -2.21 15.68
N THR A 343 18.19 -2.67 16.92
CA THR A 343 18.45 -1.90 18.14
C THR A 343 19.32 -2.66 19.14
N LYS A 344 20.18 -3.55 18.64
CA LYS A 344 21.00 -4.44 19.47
C LYS A 344 21.98 -3.71 20.41
N ASN A 345 22.41 -2.50 20.05
CA ASN A 345 23.31 -1.68 20.86
C ASN A 345 22.58 -0.56 21.61
N SER A 346 21.27 -0.44 21.44
CA SER A 346 20.48 0.60 22.08
C SER A 346 20.00 0.18 23.47
N SER A 347 19.97 1.13 24.37
CA SER A 347 19.48 0.99 25.73
C SER A 347 18.09 1.59 25.91
N GLU A 348 17.44 1.33 27.04
CA GLU A 348 16.20 2.01 27.43
C GLU A 348 16.34 3.55 27.40
N LYS A 349 17.52 4.06 27.79
CA LYS A 349 17.80 5.50 27.75
C LYS A 349 17.68 6.06 26.33
N ASP A 350 18.17 5.34 25.32
CA ASP A 350 18.06 5.79 23.93
C ASP A 350 16.60 5.88 23.47
N TRP A 351 15.75 4.94 23.86
CA TRP A 351 14.31 4.98 23.59
C TRP A 351 13.64 6.17 24.27
N LEU A 352 13.98 6.44 25.55
CA LEU A 352 13.44 7.58 26.30
C LEU A 352 13.88 8.92 25.69
N GLU A 353 15.17 9.07 25.33
CA GLU A 353 15.67 10.26 24.67
C GLU A 353 14.91 10.56 23.35
N VAL A 354 14.64 9.53 22.56
CA VAL A 354 13.91 9.69 21.30
C VAL A 354 12.42 9.98 21.56
N ALA A 355 11.82 9.38 22.60
CA ALA A 355 10.46 9.70 22.98
C ALA A 355 10.30 11.16 23.40
N ASP A 356 11.23 11.67 24.24
CA ASP A 356 11.29 13.08 24.63
C ASP A 356 11.47 13.99 23.41
N PHE A 357 12.32 13.59 22.46
CA PHE A 357 12.46 14.32 21.20
C PHE A 357 11.14 14.43 20.45
N ILE A 358 10.40 13.32 20.29
CA ILE A 358 9.10 13.32 19.59
C ILE A 358 8.11 14.24 20.31
N GLN A 359 7.99 14.12 21.63
CA GLN A 359 7.06 14.95 22.43
C GLN A 359 7.36 16.45 22.33
N ASN A 360 8.63 16.82 22.26
CA ASN A 360 9.05 18.21 22.17
C ASN A 360 8.94 18.81 20.77
N ASN A 361 8.95 17.97 19.72
CA ASN A 361 8.99 18.43 18.32
C ASN A 361 7.70 18.21 17.54
N LEU A 362 6.76 17.40 18.05
CA LEU A 362 5.44 17.20 17.46
C LEU A 362 4.36 17.69 18.41
N THR A 363 3.97 18.93 18.25
CA THR A 363 2.96 19.57 19.12
C THR A 363 1.54 19.22 18.69
N GLU A 364 0.57 19.41 19.60
CA GLU A 364 -0.86 19.28 19.26
C GLU A 364 -1.25 20.16 18.06
N ASN A 365 -0.68 21.37 17.97
CA ASN A 365 -0.93 22.26 16.84
C ASN A 365 -0.38 21.73 15.51
N ASP A 366 0.79 21.08 15.53
CA ASP A 366 1.34 20.44 14.33
C ASP A 366 0.46 19.27 13.86
N ILE A 367 -0.03 18.46 14.82
CA ILE A 367 -0.97 17.37 14.51
C ILE A 367 -2.27 17.93 13.92
N ARG A 368 -2.87 18.97 14.53
CA ARG A 368 -4.09 19.59 13.99
C ARG A 368 -3.91 20.10 12.58
N LYS A 369 -2.83 20.83 12.31
CA LYS A 369 -2.52 21.33 10.97
C LYS A 369 -2.38 20.23 9.94
N ALA A 370 -1.72 19.12 10.28
CA ALA A 370 -1.56 17.99 9.39
C ALA A 370 -2.91 17.34 8.96
N PHE A 371 -3.98 17.54 9.73
CA PHE A 371 -5.33 17.07 9.40
C PHE A 371 -6.26 18.14 8.80
N GLU A 372 -5.82 19.39 8.69
CA GLU A 372 -6.58 20.49 8.09
C GLU A 372 -6.37 20.61 6.57
N ASN A 373 -5.27 20.07 6.06
CA ASN A 373 -4.91 20.02 4.64
C ASN A 373 -5.46 18.74 3.99
#